data_027977200050a1e90e68dcb188dfe0cd
#
_entry.id   027977200050a1e90e68dcb188dfe0cd
#
_cell.length_a   1.000
_cell.length_b   1.000
_cell.length_c   1.000
_cell.angle_alpha   90.00
_cell.angle_beta   90.00
_cell.angle_gamma   90.00
#
_symmetry.space_group_name_H-M   'P 1'
#
loop_
_entity.id
_entity.type
_entity.pdbx_description
1 polymer ?
#
loop_
_entity_poly.entity_id
_entity_poly.type
_entity_poly.pdbx_seq_one_letter_code
_entity_poly.pdbx_strand_id
1 'polypeptide(L)'
;MTEFERRRDAQLPATVYDLAVRLGADPISDPRDVRLKQTGRMKPKLDSASWMSFTATQTISTRTCAFDWLAHAGPFGMISARDALSVGEGRLDVTALGFIPIAHAEHSPALVRGELMRYLAELAWAPDAILHNTELRWRKDGPDALAVSAGSGETASEVVLSLDNEGRIAGVFAPDRPRSVAASLLPTPWRGRFSDYRLHEGWWLPFAGEVAWDIDGKEIIYWQGRIEQWGFYEAVLK
;
A
#
# COMPACT_ATOMS: atom_id res chain seq x y z
N MET A 1 23.34 -21.61 -7.66
CA MET A 1 22.17 -21.48 -6.78
C MET A 1 22.57 -21.85 -5.37
N THR A 2 22.66 -20.90 -4.45
CA THR A 2 23.10 -21.11 -3.08
C THR A 2 22.03 -21.83 -2.28
N GLU A 3 22.38 -22.43 -1.13
CA GLU A 3 21.43 -23.09 -0.22
C GLU A 3 20.40 -22.09 0.34
N PHE A 4 20.77 -20.82 0.41
CA PHE A 4 19.91 -19.71 0.79
C PHE A 4 18.86 -19.40 -0.29
N GLU A 5 19.24 -19.42 -1.57
CA GLU A 5 18.32 -19.30 -2.72
C GLU A 5 17.32 -20.45 -2.76
N ARG A 6 17.77 -21.70 -2.53
CA ARG A 6 16.89 -22.87 -2.47
C ARG A 6 15.88 -22.83 -1.31
N ARG A 7 16.24 -22.24 -0.18
CA ARG A 7 15.31 -22.07 0.97
C ARG A 7 14.28 -20.97 0.73
N ARG A 8 14.60 -19.96 -0.06
CA ARG A 8 13.71 -18.88 -0.46
C ARG A 8 12.68 -19.36 -1.49
N ASP A 9 13.14 -20.02 -2.54
CA ASP A 9 12.28 -20.54 -3.62
C ASP A 9 11.31 -21.64 -3.14
N ALA A 10 11.66 -22.35 -2.07
CA ALA A 10 10.82 -23.42 -1.51
C ALA A 10 9.63 -22.91 -0.69
N GLN A 11 9.51 -21.60 -0.42
CA GLN A 11 8.45 -21.02 0.42
C GLN A 11 7.41 -20.22 -0.35
N LEU A 12 7.69 -19.72 -1.55
CA LEU A 12 6.72 -18.96 -2.34
C LEU A 12 5.92 -19.88 -3.25
N PRO A 13 4.57 -19.78 -3.26
CA PRO A 13 3.77 -20.46 -4.28
C PRO A 13 4.20 -20.03 -5.69
N ALA A 14 4.24 -20.96 -6.64
CA ALA A 14 4.65 -20.68 -8.03
C ALA A 14 3.88 -19.49 -8.64
N THR A 15 2.58 -19.40 -8.37
CA THR A 15 1.73 -18.29 -8.84
C THR A 15 2.17 -16.93 -8.30
N VAL A 16 2.75 -16.87 -7.09
CA VAL A 16 3.25 -15.62 -6.49
C VAL A 16 4.58 -15.24 -7.12
N TYR A 17 5.46 -16.22 -7.32
CA TYR A 17 6.71 -16.02 -8.05
C TYR A 17 6.45 -15.50 -9.48
N ASP A 18 5.53 -16.15 -10.20
CA ASP A 18 5.15 -15.76 -11.56
C ASP A 18 4.57 -14.35 -11.62
N LEU A 19 3.76 -13.96 -10.61
CA LEU A 19 3.25 -12.60 -10.48
C LEU A 19 4.40 -11.59 -10.34
N ALA A 20 5.34 -11.82 -9.44
CA ALA A 20 6.45 -10.91 -9.20
C ALA A 20 7.32 -10.71 -10.45
N VAL A 21 7.72 -11.82 -11.09
CA VAL A 21 8.52 -11.79 -12.32
C VAL A 21 7.74 -11.09 -13.46
N ARG A 22 6.45 -11.34 -13.59
CA ARG A 22 5.58 -10.67 -14.56
C ARG A 22 5.54 -9.16 -14.37
N LEU A 23 5.57 -8.70 -13.12
CA LEU A 23 5.62 -7.27 -12.78
C LEU A 23 7.03 -6.68 -12.96
N GLY A 24 8.06 -7.49 -13.24
CA GLY A 24 9.42 -7.04 -13.49
C GLY A 24 10.40 -7.29 -12.33
N ALA A 25 9.97 -7.92 -11.24
CA ALA A 25 10.87 -8.26 -10.14
C ALA A 25 11.92 -9.29 -10.58
N ASP A 26 13.17 -9.04 -10.20
CA ASP A 26 14.28 -9.92 -10.49
C ASP A 26 14.69 -10.69 -9.21
N PRO A 27 14.58 -12.03 -9.20
CA PRO A 27 14.87 -12.84 -8.02
C PRO A 27 16.35 -12.83 -7.62
N ILE A 28 17.26 -12.45 -8.53
CA ILE A 28 18.71 -12.42 -8.26
C ILE A 28 19.26 -11.03 -7.98
N SER A 29 18.47 -9.99 -8.24
CA SER A 29 18.87 -8.61 -7.94
C SER A 29 18.80 -8.30 -6.44
N ASP A 30 19.57 -7.34 -6.00
CA ASP A 30 19.47 -6.80 -4.64
C ASP A 30 18.24 -5.89 -4.57
N PRO A 31 17.22 -6.20 -3.73
CA PRO A 31 16.00 -5.42 -3.69
C PRO A 31 16.25 -4.00 -3.16
N ARG A 32 15.68 -3.03 -3.86
CA ARG A 32 15.79 -1.61 -3.54
C ARG A 32 14.43 -1.07 -3.15
N ASP A 33 14.40 -0.22 -2.12
CA ASP A 33 13.18 0.45 -1.71
C ASP A 33 12.67 1.37 -2.83
N VAL A 34 11.36 1.42 -2.97
CA VAL A 34 10.69 2.21 -4.00
C VAL A 34 10.43 3.63 -3.51
N ARG A 35 10.58 4.60 -4.40
CA ARG A 35 10.16 5.99 -4.18
C ARG A 35 9.14 6.42 -5.22
N LEU A 36 8.04 7.02 -4.74
CA LEU A 36 6.96 7.53 -5.58
C LEU A 36 6.81 9.04 -5.40
N LYS A 37 6.43 9.74 -6.50
CA LYS A 37 5.72 11.02 -6.42
C LYS A 37 4.33 10.82 -6.98
N GLN A 38 3.36 11.35 -6.28
CA GLN A 38 1.95 11.17 -6.57
C GLN A 38 1.22 12.50 -6.62
N THR A 39 0.22 12.58 -7.47
CA THR A 39 -0.82 13.60 -7.43
C THR A 39 -2.17 12.93 -7.31
N GLY A 40 -3.16 13.64 -6.81
CA GLY A 40 -4.48 13.06 -6.70
C GLY A 40 -5.47 13.96 -5.99
N ARG A 41 -6.56 13.33 -5.58
CA ARG A 41 -7.61 13.97 -4.79
C ARG A 41 -8.11 13.03 -3.71
N MET A 42 -8.48 13.59 -2.57
CA MET A 42 -9.06 12.86 -1.46
C MET A 42 -10.25 13.61 -0.88
N LYS A 43 -11.17 12.89 -0.28
CA LYS A 43 -12.28 13.49 0.44
C LYS A 43 -11.81 13.91 1.84
N PRO A 44 -12.04 15.16 2.28
CA PRO A 44 -11.72 15.58 3.64
C PRO A 44 -12.58 14.85 4.70
N LYS A 45 -13.80 14.44 4.31
CA LYS A 45 -14.71 13.56 5.06
C LYS A 45 -15.42 12.65 4.07
N LEU A 46 -15.80 11.44 4.48
CA LEU A 46 -16.42 10.45 3.58
C LEU A 46 -17.75 10.92 2.99
N ASP A 47 -18.53 11.71 3.74
CA ASP A 47 -19.80 12.31 3.33
C ASP A 47 -19.65 13.62 2.53
N SER A 48 -18.41 14.12 2.40
CA SER A 48 -18.18 15.35 1.62
C SER A 48 -18.45 15.15 0.13
N ALA A 49 -19.18 16.09 -0.45
CA ALA A 49 -19.33 16.19 -1.92
C ALA A 49 -18.06 16.72 -2.58
N SER A 50 -17.25 17.51 -1.86
CA SER A 50 -16.03 18.12 -2.36
C SER A 50 -14.83 17.19 -2.25
N TRP A 51 -13.88 17.38 -3.19
CA TRP A 51 -12.59 16.73 -3.20
C TRP A 51 -11.50 17.77 -2.97
N MET A 52 -10.47 17.35 -2.27
CA MET A 52 -9.27 18.14 -2.02
C MET A 52 -8.10 17.54 -2.80
N SER A 53 -7.49 18.33 -3.67
CA SER A 53 -6.29 17.91 -4.40
C SER A 53 -5.09 17.81 -3.47
N PHE A 54 -4.20 16.86 -3.76
CA PHE A 54 -2.93 16.68 -3.05
C PHE A 54 -1.77 16.40 -4.00
N THR A 55 -0.57 16.65 -3.51
CA THR A 55 0.69 16.08 -4.01
C THR A 55 1.31 15.27 -2.88
N ALA A 56 1.98 14.17 -3.20
CA ALA A 56 2.62 13.35 -2.17
C ALA A 56 3.95 12.76 -2.64
N THR A 57 4.80 12.45 -1.67
CA THR A 57 5.95 11.57 -1.83
C THR A 57 5.76 10.35 -0.95
N GLN A 58 6.23 9.21 -1.42
CA GLN A 58 6.16 7.96 -0.68
C GLN A 58 7.44 7.16 -0.85
N THR A 59 7.86 6.50 0.21
CA THR A 59 8.83 5.40 0.15
C THR A 59 8.15 4.10 0.59
N ILE A 60 8.47 2.99 -0.08
CA ILE A 60 7.96 1.66 0.26
C ILE A 60 9.16 0.73 0.38
N SER A 61 9.30 0.09 1.53
CA SER A 61 10.37 -0.90 1.72
C SER A 61 10.03 -2.21 1.01
N THR A 62 11.04 -2.80 0.38
CA THR A 62 10.93 -4.10 -0.30
C THR A 62 11.40 -5.27 0.57
N ARG A 63 11.94 -5.01 1.76
CA ARG A 63 12.49 -6.05 2.66
C ARG A 63 11.63 -6.29 3.90
N THR A 64 10.90 -5.26 4.33
CA THR A 64 10.07 -5.26 5.54
C THR A 64 8.73 -4.59 5.26
N CYS A 65 7.71 -4.86 6.08
CA CYS A 65 6.43 -4.17 5.98
C CYS A 65 6.57 -2.73 6.51
N ALA A 66 7.13 -1.83 5.69
CA ALA A 66 7.34 -0.44 6.05
C ALA A 66 7.08 0.50 4.87
N PHE A 67 6.52 1.66 5.15
CA PHE A 67 6.36 2.77 4.20
C PHE A 67 6.31 4.11 4.93
N ASP A 68 6.55 5.20 4.20
CA ASP A 68 6.36 6.57 4.67
C ASP A 68 5.74 7.39 3.54
N TRP A 69 4.52 7.85 3.72
CA TRP A 69 3.77 8.67 2.80
C TRP A 69 3.54 10.06 3.39
N LEU A 70 4.00 11.10 2.69
CA LEU A 70 3.83 12.48 3.07
C LEU A 70 3.08 13.23 1.96
N ALA A 71 1.89 13.73 2.27
CA ALA A 71 1.07 14.51 1.37
C ALA A 71 0.95 15.97 1.79
N HIS A 72 0.82 16.84 0.79
CA HIS A 72 0.46 18.24 0.94
C HIS A 72 -0.84 18.51 0.17
N ALA A 73 -1.82 19.07 0.84
CA ALA A 73 -3.16 19.26 0.32
C ALA A 73 -3.72 20.66 0.66
N GLY A 74 -4.87 20.99 0.07
CA GLY A 74 -5.54 22.27 0.27
C GLY A 74 -4.84 23.44 -0.44
N PRO A 75 -5.32 24.68 -0.22
CA PRO A 75 -4.71 25.87 -0.80
C PRO A 75 -3.23 25.97 -0.42
N PHE A 76 -2.37 26.15 -1.43
CA PHE A 76 -0.91 26.28 -1.26
C PHE A 76 -0.23 25.12 -0.50
N GLY A 77 -0.87 23.96 -0.39
CA GLY A 77 -0.30 22.81 0.34
C GLY A 77 -0.24 23.00 1.87
N MET A 78 -1.10 23.85 2.42
CA MET A 78 -1.07 24.20 3.85
C MET A 78 -1.47 23.06 4.79
N ILE A 79 -2.09 22.00 4.27
CA ILE A 79 -2.42 20.79 5.04
C ILE A 79 -1.38 19.74 4.71
N SER A 80 -0.68 19.22 5.73
CA SER A 80 0.22 18.09 5.60
C SER A 80 -0.40 16.87 6.27
N ALA A 81 -0.38 15.73 5.59
CA ALA A 81 -0.76 14.45 6.15
C ALA A 81 0.43 13.48 6.01
N ARG A 82 0.84 12.89 7.11
CA ARG A 82 1.86 11.82 7.13
C ARG A 82 1.22 10.54 7.60
N ASP A 83 1.40 9.51 6.81
CA ASP A 83 0.93 8.16 7.08
C ASP A 83 2.10 7.20 6.89
N ALA A 84 2.44 6.43 7.93
CA ALA A 84 3.64 5.61 7.92
C ALA A 84 3.47 4.33 8.72
N LEU A 85 4.22 3.32 8.33
CA LEU A 85 4.42 2.08 9.06
C LEU A 85 5.91 1.78 9.14
N SER A 86 6.42 1.51 10.33
CA SER A 86 7.80 1.05 10.52
C SER A 86 7.91 0.17 11.77
N VAL A 87 8.59 -0.98 11.63
CA VAL A 87 8.89 -1.91 12.75
C VAL A 87 7.70 -2.15 13.69
N GLY A 88 6.49 -2.36 13.10
CA GLY A 88 5.27 -2.60 13.88
C GLY A 88 4.65 -1.35 14.53
N GLU A 89 5.12 -0.16 14.19
CA GLU A 89 4.56 1.12 14.64
C GLU A 89 3.83 1.80 13.48
N GLY A 90 2.51 2.00 13.64
CA GLY A 90 1.69 2.80 12.74
C GLY A 90 1.67 4.27 13.17
N ARG A 91 1.64 5.16 12.19
CA ARG A 91 1.57 6.61 12.41
C ARG A 91 0.62 7.26 11.41
N LEU A 92 -0.29 8.09 11.91
CA LEU A 92 -1.15 8.94 11.10
C LEU A 92 -1.25 10.32 11.74
N ASP A 93 -0.63 11.32 11.11
CA ASP A 93 -0.65 12.72 11.55
C ASP A 93 -1.20 13.63 10.45
N VAL A 94 -2.07 14.55 10.81
CA VAL A 94 -2.53 15.62 9.94
C VAL A 94 -2.30 16.96 10.61
N THR A 95 -1.60 17.88 9.94
CA THR A 95 -1.29 19.21 10.45
C THR A 95 -1.69 20.30 9.46
N ALA A 96 -2.05 21.48 9.95
CA ALA A 96 -2.17 22.68 9.14
C ALA A 96 -0.97 23.60 9.37
N LEU A 97 -0.57 24.32 8.33
CA LEU A 97 0.57 25.26 8.34
C LEU A 97 1.88 24.64 8.86
N GLY A 98 1.99 23.29 8.79
CA GLY A 98 3.17 22.54 9.22
C GLY A 98 3.29 22.32 10.73
N PHE A 99 2.48 22.96 11.58
CA PHE A 99 2.61 22.87 13.05
C PHE A 99 1.29 22.84 13.84
N ILE A 100 0.15 23.17 13.24
CA ILE A 100 -1.15 23.12 13.93
C ILE A 100 -1.72 21.71 13.76
N PRO A 101 -1.83 20.88 14.83
CA PRO A 101 -2.39 19.55 14.72
C PRO A 101 -3.89 19.61 14.39
N ILE A 102 -4.33 18.89 13.35
CA ILE A 102 -5.72 18.71 12.95
C ILE A 102 -6.23 17.35 13.42
N ALA A 103 -5.42 16.30 13.18
CA ALA A 103 -5.71 14.94 13.60
C ALA A 103 -4.41 14.20 13.90
N HIS A 104 -4.48 13.30 14.87
CA HIS A 104 -3.43 12.38 15.25
C HIS A 104 -4.08 11.06 15.65
N ALA A 105 -3.59 9.95 15.14
CA ALA A 105 -4.01 8.64 15.60
C ALA A 105 -3.00 8.13 16.63
N GLU A 106 -3.49 7.81 17.83
CA GLU A 106 -2.67 7.16 18.85
C GLU A 106 -2.23 5.77 18.39
N HIS A 107 -1.02 5.40 18.77
CA HIS A 107 -0.49 4.06 18.49
C HIS A 107 -1.41 3.00 19.08
N SER A 108 -1.82 2.05 18.26
CA SER A 108 -2.68 0.94 18.65
C SER A 108 -2.50 -0.24 17.70
N PRO A 109 -2.77 -1.49 18.14
CA PRO A 109 -2.76 -2.64 17.23
C PRO A 109 -3.69 -2.46 16.02
N ALA A 110 -4.82 -1.79 16.19
CA ALA A 110 -5.76 -1.53 15.11
C ALA A 110 -5.21 -0.53 14.08
N LEU A 111 -4.47 0.51 14.51
CA LEU A 111 -3.76 1.40 13.59
C LEU A 111 -2.71 0.61 12.78
N VAL A 112 -1.88 -0.18 13.47
CA VAL A 112 -0.87 -1.03 12.81
C VAL A 112 -1.52 -1.98 11.79
N ARG A 113 -2.67 -2.58 12.12
CA ARG A 113 -3.43 -3.42 11.17
C ARG A 113 -3.84 -2.64 9.91
N GLY A 114 -4.37 -1.44 10.11
CA GLY A 114 -4.78 -0.57 8.99
C GLY A 114 -3.61 -0.24 8.07
N GLU A 115 -2.44 0.07 8.63
CA GLU A 115 -1.24 0.41 7.87
C GLU A 115 -0.60 -0.83 7.23
N LEU A 116 -0.62 -1.99 7.89
CA LEU A 116 -0.22 -3.26 7.27
C LEU A 116 -1.10 -3.60 6.06
N MET A 117 -2.42 -3.47 6.17
CA MET A 117 -3.33 -3.71 5.04
C MET A 117 -3.06 -2.74 3.88
N ARG A 118 -2.69 -1.50 4.18
CA ARG A 118 -2.26 -0.52 3.17
C ARG A 118 -0.96 -0.96 2.51
N TYR A 119 0.07 -1.33 3.27
CA TYR A 119 1.33 -1.84 2.72
C TYR A 119 1.10 -3.04 1.80
N LEU A 120 0.30 -4.01 2.24
CA LEU A 120 -0.03 -5.20 1.46
C LEU A 120 -0.78 -4.87 0.15
N ALA A 121 -1.63 -3.85 0.18
CA ALA A 121 -2.33 -3.37 -1.01
C ALA A 121 -1.38 -2.71 -2.02
N GLU A 122 -0.35 -2.03 -1.54
CA GLU A 122 0.58 -1.24 -2.34
C GLU A 122 1.72 -2.08 -2.97
N LEU A 123 1.72 -3.40 -2.82
CA LEU A 123 2.67 -4.32 -3.48
C LEU A 123 2.66 -4.20 -5.01
N ALA A 124 1.57 -3.70 -5.60
CA ALA A 124 1.49 -3.37 -7.02
C ALA A 124 2.52 -2.31 -7.46
N TRP A 125 2.95 -1.45 -6.53
CA TRP A 125 3.97 -0.42 -6.77
C TRP A 125 5.37 -0.83 -6.29
N ALA A 126 5.48 -1.94 -5.56
CA ALA A 126 6.74 -2.46 -5.04
C ALA A 126 6.90 -3.96 -5.34
N PRO A 127 6.97 -4.38 -6.63
CA PRO A 127 7.00 -5.80 -6.99
C PRO A 127 8.15 -6.60 -6.39
N ASP A 128 9.32 -5.98 -6.14
CA ASP A 128 10.44 -6.63 -5.46
C ASP A 128 10.07 -7.13 -4.05
N ALA A 129 9.17 -6.44 -3.36
CA ALA A 129 8.71 -6.86 -2.05
C ALA A 129 8.02 -8.25 -2.08
N ILE A 130 7.38 -8.60 -3.19
CA ILE A 130 6.72 -9.91 -3.37
C ILE A 130 7.74 -11.06 -3.24
N LEU A 131 8.96 -10.85 -3.76
CA LEU A 131 10.04 -11.86 -3.71
C LEU A 131 10.89 -11.77 -2.44
N HIS A 132 11.12 -10.55 -1.94
CA HIS A 132 12.21 -10.27 -1.01
C HIS A 132 11.75 -9.96 0.42
N ASN A 133 10.48 -9.62 0.62
CA ASN A 133 9.95 -9.39 1.96
C ASN A 133 9.54 -10.69 2.63
N THR A 134 10.36 -11.16 3.57
CA THR A 134 10.14 -12.43 4.29
C THR A 134 9.05 -12.35 5.36
N GLU A 135 8.51 -11.17 5.64
CA GLU A 135 7.36 -11.01 6.55
C GLU A 135 6.04 -11.38 5.88
N LEU A 136 6.01 -11.46 4.53
CA LEU A 136 4.82 -11.78 3.76
C LEU A 136 4.54 -13.29 3.76
N ARG A 137 3.29 -13.64 3.99
CA ARG A 137 2.78 -15.00 3.88
C ARG A 137 1.70 -15.02 2.81
N TRP A 138 1.80 -15.98 1.90
CA TRP A 138 0.96 -16.05 0.72
C TRP A 138 0.14 -17.33 0.68
N ARG A 139 -1.08 -17.22 0.16
CA ARG A 139 -1.91 -18.37 -0.23
C ARG A 139 -2.71 -18.08 -1.48
N LYS A 140 -3.04 -19.09 -2.23
CA LYS A 140 -3.96 -18.97 -3.35
C LYS A 140 -5.38 -18.79 -2.81
N ASP A 141 -6.15 -17.84 -3.37
CA ASP A 141 -7.52 -17.51 -2.95
C ASP A 141 -8.54 -17.63 -4.08
N GLY A 142 -8.20 -18.33 -5.16
CA GLY A 142 -9.04 -18.53 -6.33
C GLY A 142 -8.21 -18.68 -7.60
N PRO A 143 -8.83 -18.74 -8.78
CA PRO A 143 -8.11 -18.82 -10.03
C PRO A 143 -7.27 -17.55 -10.31
N ASP A 144 -7.85 -16.37 -10.04
CA ASP A 144 -7.25 -15.06 -10.35
C ASP A 144 -7.16 -14.20 -9.08
N ALA A 145 -6.90 -14.84 -7.92
CA ALA A 145 -6.78 -14.16 -6.64
C ALA A 145 -5.71 -14.80 -5.75
N LEU A 146 -4.98 -13.94 -5.05
CA LEU A 146 -3.96 -14.30 -4.07
C LEU A 146 -4.24 -13.57 -2.76
N ALA A 147 -4.24 -14.30 -1.65
CA ALA A 147 -4.25 -13.69 -0.34
C ALA A 147 -2.81 -13.49 0.13
N VAL A 148 -2.54 -12.31 0.65
CA VAL A 148 -1.27 -11.96 1.28
C VAL A 148 -1.51 -11.44 2.69
N SER A 149 -0.70 -11.90 3.64
CA SER A 149 -0.81 -11.53 5.04
C SER A 149 0.54 -11.20 5.65
N ALA A 150 0.51 -10.35 6.68
CA ALA A 150 1.66 -9.99 7.50
C ALA A 150 1.22 -9.70 8.95
N GLY A 151 2.18 -9.43 9.83
CA GLY A 151 1.92 -9.21 11.25
C GLY A 151 1.60 -10.49 12.02
N SER A 152 1.29 -10.38 13.30
CA SER A 152 0.96 -11.49 14.19
C SER A 152 0.09 -11.03 15.36
N GLY A 153 -0.61 -11.96 16.02
CA GLY A 153 -1.49 -11.63 17.14
C GLY A 153 -2.53 -10.56 16.78
N GLU A 154 -2.59 -9.50 17.57
CA GLU A 154 -3.55 -8.40 17.37
C GLU A 154 -3.27 -7.55 16.13
N THR A 155 -2.05 -7.60 15.57
CA THR A 155 -1.67 -6.89 14.36
C THR A 155 -1.79 -7.74 13.09
N ALA A 156 -2.16 -9.02 13.20
CA ALA A 156 -2.32 -9.90 12.04
C ALA A 156 -3.28 -9.29 11.00
N SER A 157 -2.83 -9.19 9.77
CA SER A 157 -3.53 -8.53 8.67
C SER A 157 -3.47 -9.37 7.42
N GLU A 158 -4.56 -9.43 6.68
CA GLU A 158 -4.64 -10.09 5.38
C GLU A 158 -5.43 -9.24 4.41
N VAL A 159 -5.01 -9.24 3.15
CA VAL A 159 -5.78 -8.70 2.02
C VAL A 159 -5.82 -9.73 0.88
N VAL A 160 -6.84 -9.64 0.05
CA VAL A 160 -6.96 -10.43 -1.17
C VAL A 160 -6.66 -9.54 -2.36
N LEU A 161 -5.67 -9.92 -3.15
CA LEU A 161 -5.30 -9.28 -4.41
C LEU A 161 -6.00 -10.00 -5.55
N SER A 162 -6.78 -9.28 -6.36
CA SER A 162 -7.35 -9.79 -7.61
C SER A 162 -6.44 -9.44 -8.78
N LEU A 163 -6.31 -10.39 -9.72
CA LEU A 163 -5.47 -10.24 -10.91
C LEU A 163 -6.31 -9.94 -12.13
N ASP A 164 -5.77 -9.15 -13.05
CA ASP A 164 -6.37 -8.92 -14.37
C ASP A 164 -6.07 -10.10 -15.34
N ASN A 165 -6.58 -10.00 -16.57
CA ASN A 165 -6.39 -11.03 -17.59
C ASN A 165 -4.91 -11.22 -18.01
N GLU A 166 -4.06 -10.24 -17.74
CA GLU A 166 -2.62 -10.32 -17.94
C GLU A 166 -1.87 -10.83 -16.71
N GLY A 167 -2.59 -11.14 -15.62
CA GLY A 167 -2.06 -11.64 -14.36
C GLY A 167 -1.35 -10.57 -13.52
N ARG A 168 -1.75 -9.30 -13.65
CA ARG A 168 -1.23 -8.17 -12.85
C ARG A 168 -2.24 -7.80 -11.77
N ILE A 169 -1.80 -7.16 -10.69
CA ILE A 169 -2.67 -6.78 -9.57
C ILE A 169 -3.67 -5.71 -10.01
N ALA A 170 -4.93 -6.05 -10.18
CA ALA A 170 -6.00 -5.13 -10.59
C ALA A 170 -6.78 -4.56 -9.41
N GLY A 171 -6.83 -5.29 -8.31
CA GLY A 171 -7.59 -4.85 -7.15
C GLY A 171 -7.09 -5.45 -5.86
N VAL A 172 -7.57 -4.89 -4.77
CA VAL A 172 -7.35 -5.36 -3.41
C VAL A 172 -8.64 -5.30 -2.62
N PHE A 173 -8.83 -6.25 -1.73
CA PHE A 173 -9.95 -6.30 -0.80
C PHE A 173 -9.50 -6.68 0.59
N ALA A 174 -9.96 -5.92 1.59
CA ALA A 174 -9.86 -6.25 3.01
C ALA A 174 -11.28 -6.21 3.62
N PRO A 175 -11.77 -7.29 4.23
CA PRO A 175 -13.14 -7.33 4.75
C PRO A 175 -13.31 -6.51 6.03
N ASP A 176 -12.23 -6.23 6.75
CA ASP A 176 -12.26 -5.75 8.12
C ASP A 176 -11.17 -4.69 8.42
N ARG A 177 -10.81 -3.87 7.43
CA ARG A 177 -9.82 -2.81 7.67
C ARG A 177 -10.35 -1.83 8.75
N PRO A 178 -9.54 -1.51 9.77
CA PRO A 178 -9.93 -0.56 10.79
C PRO A 178 -10.20 0.82 10.21
N ARG A 179 -11.44 1.32 10.36
CA ARG A 179 -11.86 2.66 9.94
C ARG A 179 -12.17 3.52 11.16
N SER A 180 -11.62 4.72 11.21
CA SER A 180 -11.92 5.68 12.26
C SER A 180 -13.37 6.19 12.15
N VAL A 181 -14.14 6.01 13.21
CA VAL A 181 -15.52 6.50 13.34
C VAL A 181 -15.67 7.12 14.72
N ALA A 182 -15.76 8.42 14.80
CA ALA A 182 -15.67 9.17 16.04
C ALA A 182 -14.40 8.79 16.83
N ALA A 183 -14.51 8.29 18.06
CA ALA A 183 -13.39 7.86 18.90
C ALA A 183 -13.09 6.36 18.82
N SER A 184 -13.65 5.63 17.84
CA SER A 184 -13.52 4.18 17.72
C SER A 184 -12.95 3.78 16.36
N LEU A 185 -12.28 2.62 16.33
CA LEU A 185 -11.85 1.97 15.08
C LEU A 185 -12.79 0.80 14.81
N LEU A 186 -13.56 0.88 13.72
CA LEU A 186 -14.53 -0.14 13.33
C LEU A 186 -14.01 -0.97 12.15
N PRO A 187 -14.04 -2.31 12.24
CA PRO A 187 -13.79 -3.16 11.08
C PRO A 187 -14.78 -2.82 9.96
N THR A 188 -14.26 -2.45 8.80
CA THR A 188 -15.09 -2.02 7.67
C THR A 188 -14.50 -2.58 6.38
N PRO A 189 -15.31 -3.14 5.47
CA PRO A 189 -14.81 -3.59 4.18
C PRO A 189 -14.20 -2.44 3.38
N TRP A 190 -13.02 -2.72 2.82
CA TRP A 190 -12.21 -1.76 2.10
C TRP A 190 -11.72 -2.34 0.77
N ARG A 191 -11.72 -1.51 -0.26
CA ARG A 191 -11.31 -1.90 -1.61
C ARG A 191 -10.33 -0.90 -2.19
N GLY A 192 -9.37 -1.43 -2.97
CA GLY A 192 -8.55 -0.64 -3.86
C GLY A 192 -8.65 -1.18 -5.28
N ARG A 193 -8.42 -0.30 -6.26
CA ARG A 193 -8.32 -0.67 -7.68
C ARG A 193 -7.11 -0.02 -8.29
N PHE A 194 -6.45 -0.77 -9.15
CA PHE A 194 -5.30 -0.31 -9.91
C PHE A 194 -5.63 -0.31 -11.39
N SER A 195 -5.16 0.71 -12.09
CA SER A 195 -5.38 0.86 -13.54
C SER A 195 -4.23 1.63 -14.19
N ASP A 196 -4.32 1.82 -15.51
CA ASP A 196 -3.31 2.54 -16.28
C ASP A 196 -1.92 1.87 -16.14
N TYR A 197 -1.87 0.54 -16.33
CA TYR A 197 -0.63 -0.21 -16.29
C TYR A 197 0.29 0.20 -17.44
N ARG A 198 1.54 0.52 -17.11
CA ARG A 198 2.58 0.92 -18.07
C ARG A 198 3.86 0.14 -17.80
N LEU A 199 4.56 -0.17 -18.89
CA LEU A 199 5.95 -0.65 -18.78
C LEU A 199 6.85 0.57 -18.53
N HIS A 200 7.50 0.61 -17.37
CA HIS A 200 8.40 1.68 -16.96
C HIS A 200 9.72 1.07 -16.48
N GLU A 201 10.80 1.34 -17.20
CA GLU A 201 12.15 0.82 -16.90
C GLU A 201 12.23 -0.70 -16.66
N GLY A 202 11.40 -1.47 -17.38
CA GLY A 202 11.33 -2.94 -17.22
C GLY A 202 10.26 -3.42 -16.25
N TRP A 203 9.56 -2.53 -15.55
CA TRP A 203 8.54 -2.82 -14.55
C TRP A 203 7.14 -2.55 -15.09
N TRP A 204 6.20 -3.48 -14.91
CA TRP A 204 4.79 -3.26 -15.15
C TRP A 204 4.15 -2.65 -13.89
N LEU A 205 3.81 -1.37 -13.95
CA LEU A 205 3.33 -0.60 -12.81
C LEU A 205 1.99 0.07 -13.13
N PRO A 206 1.03 0.09 -12.19
CA PRO A 206 -0.20 0.85 -12.35
C PRO A 206 0.08 2.33 -12.07
N PHE A 207 -0.24 3.21 -13.01
CA PHE A 207 -0.08 4.66 -12.87
C PHE A 207 -1.31 5.34 -12.29
N ALA A 208 -2.41 4.63 -12.06
CA ALA A 208 -3.59 5.13 -11.39
C ALA A 208 -4.09 4.13 -10.35
N GLY A 209 -4.58 4.66 -9.24
CA GLY A 209 -5.20 3.89 -8.17
C GLY A 209 -6.34 4.66 -7.51
N GLU A 210 -7.29 3.91 -6.98
CA GLU A 210 -8.36 4.47 -6.15
C GLU A 210 -8.67 3.53 -4.99
N VAL A 211 -9.15 4.10 -3.89
CA VAL A 211 -9.59 3.32 -2.73
C VAL A 211 -10.95 3.77 -2.25
N ALA A 212 -11.71 2.83 -1.73
CA ALA A 212 -13.07 3.01 -1.26
C ALA A 212 -13.35 2.21 0.02
N TRP A 213 -14.24 2.73 0.84
CA TRP A 213 -14.92 1.98 1.88
C TRP A 213 -16.26 1.45 1.35
N ASP A 214 -16.62 0.24 1.78
CA ASP A 214 -17.96 -0.28 1.61
C ASP A 214 -18.72 -0.08 2.93
N ILE A 215 -19.66 0.85 2.92
CA ILE A 215 -20.44 1.23 4.11
C ILE A 215 -21.92 1.04 3.77
N ASP A 216 -22.60 0.17 4.51
CA ASP A 216 -24.01 -0.15 4.32
C ASP A 216 -24.34 -0.56 2.88
N GLY A 217 -23.43 -1.34 2.27
CA GLY A 217 -23.56 -1.82 0.88
C GLY A 217 -23.35 -0.74 -0.19
N LYS A 218 -22.82 0.43 0.21
CA LYS A 218 -22.45 1.51 -0.70
C LYS A 218 -20.95 1.69 -0.74
N GLU A 219 -20.40 1.65 -1.95
CA GLU A 219 -19.01 1.95 -2.17
C GLU A 219 -18.78 3.47 -2.14
N ILE A 220 -17.94 3.94 -1.23
CA ILE A 220 -17.59 5.35 -1.06
C ILE A 220 -16.12 5.53 -1.39
N ILE A 221 -15.84 5.93 -2.63
CA ILE A 221 -14.49 6.30 -3.06
C ILE A 221 -14.07 7.56 -2.31
N TYR A 222 -12.91 7.51 -1.65
CA TYR A 222 -12.42 8.64 -0.85
C TYR A 222 -11.01 9.11 -1.23
N TRP A 223 -10.27 8.31 -1.98
CA TRP A 223 -8.93 8.65 -2.46
C TRP A 223 -8.77 8.19 -3.91
N GLN A 224 -8.20 9.04 -4.75
CA GLN A 224 -7.80 8.73 -6.12
C GLN A 224 -6.44 9.36 -6.38
N GLY A 225 -5.49 8.57 -6.84
CA GLY A 225 -4.11 9.00 -7.08
C GLY A 225 -3.57 8.57 -8.42
N ARG A 226 -2.58 9.31 -8.88
CA ARG A 226 -1.77 9.01 -10.06
C ARG A 226 -0.29 9.06 -9.67
N ILE A 227 0.47 8.15 -10.25
CA ILE A 227 1.93 8.16 -10.13
C ILE A 227 2.48 9.15 -11.17
N GLU A 228 3.21 10.13 -10.71
CA GLU A 228 3.94 11.10 -11.55
C GLU A 228 5.39 10.65 -11.78
N GLN A 229 6.00 10.06 -10.74
CA GLN A 229 7.34 9.50 -10.81
C GLN A 229 7.38 8.22 -9.97
N TRP A 230 8.04 7.23 -10.51
CA TRP A 230 8.39 5.99 -9.84
C TRP A 230 9.87 5.73 -10.04
N GLY A 231 10.56 5.23 -9.03
CA GLY A 231 11.95 4.85 -9.09
C GLY A 231 12.41 4.26 -7.77
N PHE A 232 13.71 4.03 -7.65
CA PHE A 232 14.27 3.47 -6.43
C PHE A 232 14.74 4.57 -5.47
N TYR A 233 14.61 4.28 -4.18
CA TYR A 233 15.16 5.14 -3.16
C TYR A 233 16.67 4.89 -3.05
N GLU A 234 17.46 5.88 -3.40
CA GLU A 234 18.88 5.90 -3.09
C GLU A 234 19.07 6.58 -1.74
N ALA A 235 19.49 5.82 -0.73
CA ALA A 235 19.91 6.42 0.54
C ALA A 235 21.12 7.30 0.25
N VAL A 236 20.96 8.62 0.40
CA VAL A 236 22.08 9.53 0.36
C VAL A 236 22.96 9.19 1.56
N LEU A 237 24.09 8.52 1.32
CA LEU A 237 25.13 8.33 2.33
C LEU A 237 25.60 9.73 2.75
N LYS A 238 25.24 10.12 3.98
CA LYS A 238 25.75 11.33 4.63
C LYS A 238 27.07 11.03 5.31
#